data_c4bd116124f5f4c45e75451ad8ce3463
#
_entry.id   c4bd116124f5f4c45e75451ad8ce3463
#
_cell.length_a   1.000
_cell.length_b   1.000
_cell.length_c   1.000
_cell.angle_alpha   90.00
_cell.angle_beta   90.00
_cell.angle_gamma   90.00
#
_symmetry.space_group_name_H-M   'P 1'
#
loop_
_entity.id
_entity.type
_entity.pdbx_description
1 polymer ?
#
loop_
_entity_poly.entity_id
_entity_poly.type
_entity_poly.pdbx_seq_one_letter_code
_entity_poly.pdbx_strand_id
1 'polypeptide(L)'
;GTDKYNIAALKDVFLNGTQVLKKSADINNLTEGDFNFTREDISFEPRFGTSSQTALDTINEIESETAVGVEVTKATPVSRSISNQIDKLRITIVFPSLQQFNTSDGSTNGTQVNLSIKITENNGTEHRVIKGTKGAVIGKTNTQYFRDYIIKGLSNLSYPITATVIRVTNDSTDTNLQNKFSW
;
A
#
# COMPACT_ATOMS: atom_id res chain seq x y z
N GLY A 1 17.02 14.97 -31.11
CA GLY A 1 17.42 15.13 -30.23
C GLY A 1 17.31 15.09 -28.69
N THR A 2 16.18 15.39 -28.11
CA THR A 2 16.01 15.46 -26.64
C THR A 2 16.13 14.09 -25.94
N ASP A 3 15.72 13.01 -26.58
CA ASP A 3 15.75 11.68 -26.00
C ASP A 3 17.15 11.14 -25.70
N LYS A 4 18.13 11.54 -26.52
CA LYS A 4 19.51 11.10 -26.35
C LYS A 4 20.16 11.64 -25.05
N TYR A 5 19.77 12.83 -24.62
CA TYR A 5 20.28 13.41 -23.36
C TYR A 5 19.59 12.83 -22.13
N ASN A 6 18.29 12.51 -22.24
CA ASN A 6 17.52 11.92 -21.16
C ASN A 6 18.06 10.55 -20.76
N ILE A 7 18.39 9.72 -21.73
CA ILE A 7 18.89 8.36 -21.49
C ILE A 7 20.36 8.38 -21.04
N ALA A 8 21.17 9.30 -21.53
CA ALA A 8 22.54 9.45 -21.08
C ALA A 8 22.61 9.80 -19.58
N ALA A 9 21.69 10.64 -19.09
CA ALA A 9 21.61 10.99 -17.68
C ALA A 9 21.27 9.79 -16.77
N LEU A 10 20.55 8.78 -17.24
CA LEU A 10 20.29 7.55 -16.47
C LEU A 10 21.56 6.77 -16.14
N LYS A 11 22.62 6.90 -16.95
CA LYS A 11 23.91 6.27 -16.67
C LYS A 11 24.66 6.92 -15.51
N ASP A 12 24.28 8.14 -15.13
CA ASP A 12 24.90 8.88 -14.03
C ASP A 12 24.08 8.84 -12.74
N VAL A 13 22.98 8.04 -12.74
CA VAL A 13 22.16 7.85 -11.54
C VAL A 13 22.66 6.67 -10.74
N PHE A 14 22.87 6.92 -9.44
CA PHE A 14 23.32 5.92 -8.48
C PHE A 14 22.32 5.84 -7.30
N LEU A 15 22.02 4.63 -6.87
CA LEU A 15 21.26 4.33 -5.66
C LEU A 15 22.20 3.60 -4.68
N ASN A 16 22.42 4.17 -3.50
CA ASN A 16 23.36 3.62 -2.51
C ASN A 16 24.74 3.26 -3.11
N GLY A 17 25.26 4.09 -4.02
CA GLY A 17 26.55 3.86 -4.67
C GLY A 17 26.52 2.83 -5.82
N THR A 18 25.39 2.20 -6.09
CA THR A 18 25.20 1.29 -7.23
C THR A 18 24.56 2.05 -8.40
N GLN A 19 25.19 2.00 -9.55
CA GLN A 19 24.66 2.61 -10.77
C GLN A 19 23.35 1.97 -11.18
N VAL A 20 22.33 2.76 -11.55
CA VAL A 20 20.99 2.24 -11.93
C VAL A 20 21.06 1.42 -13.21
N LEU A 21 21.74 1.92 -14.23
CA LEU A 21 21.99 1.19 -15.47
C LEU A 21 23.36 0.51 -15.45
N LYS A 22 23.44 -0.69 -16.01
CA LYS A 22 24.73 -1.37 -16.25
C LYS A 22 25.57 -0.57 -17.24
N LYS A 23 26.88 -0.62 -17.09
CA LYS A 23 27.83 0.03 -18.03
C LYS A 23 27.66 -0.45 -19.48
N SER A 24 27.26 -1.72 -19.66
CA SER A 24 27.02 -2.36 -20.94
C SER A 24 25.68 -2.00 -21.58
N ALA A 25 24.79 -1.29 -20.87
CA ALA A 25 23.46 -0.99 -21.35
C ALA A 25 23.49 -0.16 -22.65
N ASP A 26 22.74 -0.63 -23.66
CA ASP A 26 22.48 0.15 -24.88
C ASP A 26 21.38 1.16 -24.61
N ILE A 27 21.77 2.43 -24.54
CA ILE A 27 20.85 3.53 -24.27
C ILE A 27 19.79 3.76 -25.36
N ASN A 28 19.95 3.18 -26.53
CA ASN A 28 18.98 3.28 -27.62
C ASN A 28 17.97 2.12 -27.63
N ASN A 29 18.26 1.05 -26.87
CA ASN A 29 17.41 -0.13 -26.81
C ASN A 29 17.50 -0.77 -25.39
N LEU A 30 16.92 -0.10 -24.41
CA LEU A 30 16.94 -0.56 -23.02
C LEU A 30 16.00 -1.74 -22.79
N THR A 31 16.54 -2.78 -22.20
CA THR A 31 15.83 -3.97 -21.71
C THR A 31 15.84 -4.04 -20.19
N GLU A 32 15.04 -4.91 -19.59
CA GLU A 32 15.08 -5.13 -18.14
C GLU A 32 16.44 -5.63 -17.65
N GLY A 33 17.14 -6.40 -18.47
CA GLY A 33 18.47 -6.88 -18.19
C GLY A 33 19.56 -5.80 -18.08
N ASP A 34 19.27 -4.57 -18.55
CA ASP A 34 20.20 -3.45 -18.52
C ASP A 34 20.20 -2.70 -17.19
N PHE A 35 19.27 -3.01 -16.29
CA PHE A 35 19.19 -2.41 -14.97
C PHE A 35 19.91 -3.27 -13.92
N ASN A 36 20.51 -2.62 -12.92
CA ASN A 36 21.09 -3.29 -11.74
C ASN A 36 20.06 -3.54 -10.63
N PHE A 37 18.84 -3.05 -10.82
CA PHE A 37 17.70 -3.16 -9.90
C PHE A 37 16.48 -3.69 -10.64
N THR A 38 15.55 -4.30 -9.93
CA THR A 38 14.27 -4.71 -10.48
C THR A 38 13.44 -3.47 -10.80
N ARG A 39 12.95 -3.33 -12.04
CA ARG A 39 12.17 -2.16 -12.48
C ARG A 39 10.88 -1.95 -11.70
N GLU A 40 10.34 -3.01 -11.09
CA GLU A 40 9.16 -2.92 -10.24
C GLU A 40 9.39 -2.13 -8.96
N ASP A 41 10.65 -2.05 -8.50
CA ASP A 41 11.03 -1.40 -7.26
C ASP A 41 11.51 0.05 -7.44
N ILE A 42 11.82 0.45 -8.68
CA ILE A 42 12.41 1.76 -8.98
C ILE A 42 11.72 2.37 -10.20
N SER A 43 11.16 3.58 -10.02
CA SER A 43 10.76 4.43 -11.12
C SER A 43 11.67 5.65 -11.21
N PHE A 44 12.05 6.03 -12.42
CA PHE A 44 12.87 7.20 -12.68
C PHE A 44 12.24 8.01 -13.81
N GLU A 45 11.92 9.26 -13.51
CA GLU A 45 11.30 10.17 -14.46
C GLU A 45 12.10 11.49 -14.53
N PRO A 46 13.06 11.61 -15.48
CA PRO A 46 13.89 12.81 -15.58
C PRO A 46 13.15 13.98 -16.23
N ARG A 47 13.44 15.18 -15.75
CA ARG A 47 13.06 16.45 -16.37
C ARG A 47 14.28 17.37 -16.45
N PHE A 48 14.52 17.98 -17.58
CA PHE A 48 15.75 18.73 -17.87
C PHE A 48 15.54 20.25 -17.96
N GLY A 49 14.39 20.75 -17.56
CA GLY A 49 14.15 22.19 -17.47
C GLY A 49 13.89 22.86 -18.82
N THR A 50 13.27 22.18 -19.78
CA THR A 50 12.89 22.80 -21.06
C THR A 50 11.61 23.63 -20.92
N SER A 51 11.45 24.68 -21.74
CA SER A 51 10.28 25.56 -21.69
C SER A 51 8.95 24.87 -22.05
N SER A 52 9.00 23.72 -22.70
CA SER A 52 7.83 22.88 -23.07
C SER A 52 7.72 21.62 -22.22
N GLN A 53 8.42 21.55 -21.11
CA GLN A 53 8.44 20.38 -20.25
C GLN A 53 7.06 20.12 -19.64
N THR A 54 6.58 18.87 -19.72
CA THR A 54 5.40 18.42 -19.00
C THR A 54 5.73 18.22 -17.52
N ALA A 55 4.71 18.26 -16.65
CA ALA A 55 4.87 17.89 -15.25
C ALA A 55 5.34 16.43 -15.13
N LEU A 56 5.93 16.08 -13.98
CA LEU A 56 6.26 14.69 -13.67
C LEU A 56 4.96 13.89 -13.47
N ASP A 57 4.80 12.76 -14.17
CA ASP A 57 3.60 11.93 -14.07
C ASP A 57 3.44 11.36 -12.66
N THR A 58 4.56 11.07 -11.98
CA THR A 58 4.58 10.59 -10.59
C THR A 58 4.17 11.64 -9.55
N ILE A 59 4.27 12.94 -9.86
CA ILE A 59 3.86 14.04 -8.97
C ILE A 59 2.41 14.47 -9.23
N ASN A 60 1.86 14.11 -10.38
CA ASN A 60 0.45 14.37 -10.70
C ASN A 60 -0.53 13.40 -10.01
N GLU A 61 -0.05 12.46 -9.20
CA GLU A 61 -0.92 11.66 -8.35
C GLU A 61 -1.49 12.60 -7.26
N ILE A 62 -2.71 13.09 -7.48
CA ILE A 62 -3.47 13.81 -6.44
C ILE A 62 -3.86 12.76 -5.41
N GLU A 63 -3.18 12.76 -4.27
CA GLU A 63 -3.58 11.95 -3.13
C GLU A 63 -4.61 12.73 -2.31
N SER A 64 -5.81 12.17 -2.17
CA SER A 64 -6.82 12.67 -1.23
C SER A 64 -6.87 11.72 -0.04
N GLU A 65 -6.63 12.24 1.15
CA GLU A 65 -6.70 11.47 2.39
C GLU A 65 -8.00 11.76 3.13
N THR A 66 -8.65 10.71 3.61
CA THR A 66 -9.84 10.81 4.45
C THR A 66 -9.61 10.01 5.72
N ALA A 67 -9.62 10.70 6.86
CA ALA A 67 -9.56 10.06 8.15
C ALA A 67 -10.86 9.30 8.42
N VAL A 68 -10.77 8.01 8.76
CA VAL A 68 -11.91 7.16 9.12
C VAL A 68 -11.99 6.98 10.64
N GLY A 69 -10.93 6.48 11.27
CA GLY A 69 -10.76 6.42 12.72
C GLY A 69 -11.79 5.56 13.46
N VAL A 70 -12.45 4.61 12.78
CA VAL A 70 -13.52 3.77 13.34
C VAL A 70 -12.97 2.39 13.68
N GLU A 71 -13.25 1.90 14.91
CA GLU A 71 -12.90 0.53 15.31
C GLU A 71 -13.65 -0.48 14.42
N VAL A 72 -12.91 -1.45 13.90
CA VAL A 72 -13.46 -2.53 13.08
C VAL A 72 -13.64 -3.77 13.96
N THR A 73 -14.88 -4.14 14.22
CA THR A 73 -15.22 -5.38 14.92
C THR A 73 -15.69 -6.45 13.94
N LYS A 74 -15.75 -7.70 14.37
CA LYS A 74 -16.27 -8.79 13.54
C LYS A 74 -17.75 -8.59 13.19
N ALA A 75 -18.51 -8.07 14.15
CA ALA A 75 -19.92 -7.78 13.97
C ALA A 75 -20.18 -6.53 13.11
N THR A 76 -19.24 -5.59 13.09
CA THR A 76 -19.41 -4.28 12.45
C THR A 76 -18.24 -3.98 11.52
N PRO A 77 -18.27 -4.47 10.28
CA PRO A 77 -17.33 -4.04 9.22
C PRO A 77 -17.48 -2.54 8.95
N VAL A 78 -16.40 -1.89 8.57
CA VAL A 78 -16.38 -0.47 8.27
C VAL A 78 -16.25 -0.25 6.76
N SER A 79 -17.15 0.57 6.22
CA SER A 79 -17.20 0.84 4.78
C SER A 79 -17.10 2.33 4.47
N ARG A 80 -16.50 2.66 3.31
CA ARG A 80 -16.46 4.02 2.75
C ARG A 80 -16.71 3.97 1.25
N SER A 81 -17.55 4.90 0.81
CA SER A 81 -17.85 5.09 -0.61
C SER A 81 -16.84 6.05 -1.23
N ILE A 82 -16.44 5.75 -2.45
CA ILE A 82 -15.49 6.52 -3.26
C ILE A 82 -16.21 6.82 -4.57
N SER A 83 -16.52 8.09 -4.78
CA SER A 83 -17.34 8.52 -5.94
C SER A 83 -16.51 8.81 -7.17
N ASN A 84 -15.31 9.34 -6.99
CA ASN A 84 -14.43 9.68 -8.11
C ASN A 84 -13.61 8.45 -8.54
N GLN A 85 -13.37 8.35 -9.85
CA GLN A 85 -12.49 7.34 -10.39
C GLN A 85 -11.06 7.54 -9.86
N ILE A 86 -10.44 6.46 -9.40
CA ILE A 86 -9.08 6.43 -8.88
C ILE A 86 -8.32 5.24 -9.44
N ASP A 87 -7.00 5.34 -9.55
CA ASP A 87 -6.14 4.24 -10.00
C ASP A 87 -5.74 3.31 -8.85
N LYS A 88 -5.52 3.91 -7.67
CA LYS A 88 -5.02 3.22 -6.47
C LYS A 88 -5.78 3.71 -5.24
N LEU A 89 -5.95 2.82 -4.29
CA LEU A 89 -6.48 3.11 -2.95
C LEU A 89 -5.48 2.61 -1.91
N ARG A 90 -5.05 3.49 -1.01
CA ARG A 90 -4.31 3.11 0.20
C ARG A 90 -5.28 3.04 1.38
N ILE A 91 -5.28 1.92 2.07
CA ILE A 91 -6.03 1.70 3.31
C ILE A 91 -5.01 1.49 4.42
N THR A 92 -4.98 2.41 5.38
CA THR A 92 -4.13 2.34 6.56
C THR A 92 -4.92 1.80 7.75
N ILE A 93 -4.52 0.65 8.24
CA ILE A 93 -5.08 0.04 9.45
C ILE A 93 -4.20 0.41 10.63
N VAL A 94 -4.83 0.84 11.71
CA VAL A 94 -4.16 1.31 12.92
C VAL A 94 -4.44 0.34 14.07
N PHE A 95 -3.39 -0.20 14.65
CA PHE A 95 -3.41 -1.01 15.85
C PHE A 95 -2.86 -0.17 17.03
N PRO A 96 -3.63 0.13 18.07
CA PRO A 96 -3.09 0.81 19.26
C PRO A 96 -1.99 0.00 19.94
N SER A 97 -2.15 -1.32 19.93
CA SER A 97 -1.17 -2.32 20.41
C SER A 97 -1.50 -3.68 19.78
N LEU A 98 -0.52 -4.58 19.73
CA LEU A 98 -0.70 -5.92 19.17
C LEU A 98 0.11 -6.93 20.01
N GLN A 99 -0.50 -7.43 21.09
CA GLN A 99 0.15 -8.32 22.04
C GLN A 99 -0.87 -9.04 22.92
N GLN A 100 -0.41 -10.06 23.63
CA GLN A 100 -1.15 -10.71 24.70
C GLN A 100 -0.30 -10.75 25.96
N PHE A 101 -0.84 -10.22 27.06
CA PHE A 101 -0.22 -10.27 28.37
C PHE A 101 -0.61 -11.56 29.08
N ASN A 102 0.38 -12.26 29.64
CA ASN A 102 0.17 -13.44 30.44
C ASN A 102 0.24 -13.09 31.93
N THR A 103 -0.88 -13.17 32.62
CA THR A 103 -0.97 -12.79 34.05
C THR A 103 -0.31 -13.80 34.97
N SER A 104 -0.04 -15.04 34.55
CA SER A 104 0.54 -16.09 35.37
C SER A 104 2.03 -15.93 35.60
N ASP A 105 2.76 -15.38 34.62
CA ASP A 105 4.22 -15.24 34.67
C ASP A 105 4.71 -13.82 34.31
N GLY A 106 3.79 -12.89 34.02
CA GLY A 106 4.10 -11.52 33.66
C GLY A 106 4.69 -11.37 32.22
N SER A 107 4.74 -12.43 31.45
CA SER A 107 5.28 -12.39 30.08
C SER A 107 4.30 -11.73 29.11
N THR A 108 4.84 -11.23 28.03
CA THR A 108 4.06 -10.72 26.91
C THR A 108 4.33 -11.56 25.69
N ASN A 109 3.28 -12.00 25.00
CA ASN A 109 3.34 -12.79 23.80
C ASN A 109 2.89 -11.97 22.58
N GLY A 110 3.33 -12.37 21.38
CA GLY A 110 2.77 -11.86 20.15
C GLY A 110 1.36 -12.38 19.91
N THR A 111 0.59 -11.65 19.12
CA THR A 111 -0.75 -12.07 18.72
C THR A 111 -0.96 -11.88 17.23
N GLN A 112 -2.04 -12.44 16.70
CA GLN A 112 -2.41 -12.37 15.31
C GLN A 112 -3.84 -11.87 15.16
N VAL A 113 -4.05 -11.01 14.18
CA VAL A 113 -5.37 -10.59 13.69
C VAL A 113 -5.47 -10.87 12.20
N ASN A 114 -6.57 -11.45 11.79
CA ASN A 114 -6.90 -11.62 10.39
C ASN A 114 -7.99 -10.62 10.00
N LEU A 115 -7.76 -9.92 8.91
CA LEU A 115 -8.72 -9.02 8.29
C LEU A 115 -8.91 -9.35 6.81
N SER A 116 -9.94 -8.80 6.22
CA SER A 116 -10.21 -8.86 4.79
C SER A 116 -10.61 -7.49 4.30
N ILE A 117 -10.23 -7.15 3.09
CA ILE A 117 -10.67 -5.94 2.41
C ILE A 117 -11.37 -6.35 1.13
N LYS A 118 -12.56 -5.81 0.90
CA LYS A 118 -13.30 -5.96 -0.34
C LYS A 118 -13.61 -4.61 -0.95
N ILE A 119 -13.67 -4.58 -2.26
CA ILE A 119 -14.20 -3.48 -3.06
C ILE A 119 -15.50 -3.95 -3.68
N THR A 120 -16.56 -3.17 -3.53
CA THR A 120 -17.85 -3.43 -4.14
C THR A 120 -18.13 -2.34 -5.16
N GLU A 121 -18.42 -2.72 -6.40
CA GLU A 121 -18.79 -1.80 -7.47
C GLU A 121 -20.24 -1.32 -7.32
N ASN A 122 -20.59 -0.26 -8.02
CA ASN A 122 -21.97 0.26 -8.05
C ASN A 122 -23.02 -0.76 -8.53
N ASN A 123 -22.60 -1.68 -9.40
CA ASN A 123 -23.43 -2.77 -9.92
C ASN A 123 -23.57 -3.95 -8.94
N GLY A 124 -22.96 -3.89 -7.75
CA GLY A 124 -22.97 -4.92 -6.72
C GLY A 124 -21.89 -6.00 -6.89
N THR A 125 -21.03 -5.91 -7.91
CA THR A 125 -19.91 -6.85 -8.07
C THR A 125 -18.91 -6.68 -6.96
N GLU A 126 -18.53 -7.78 -6.30
CA GLU A 126 -17.60 -7.77 -5.18
C GLU A 126 -16.23 -8.35 -5.56
N HIS A 127 -15.19 -7.61 -5.25
CA HIS A 127 -13.79 -8.02 -5.38
C HIS A 127 -13.15 -8.11 -4.00
N ARG A 128 -12.79 -9.31 -3.57
CA ARG A 128 -12.08 -9.52 -2.30
C ARG A 128 -10.57 -9.42 -2.54
N VAL A 129 -10.05 -8.21 -2.36
CA VAL A 129 -8.67 -7.84 -2.73
C VAL A 129 -7.62 -8.24 -1.69
N ILE A 130 -7.99 -8.26 -0.39
CA ILE A 130 -7.15 -8.76 0.70
C ILE A 130 -7.90 -9.86 1.42
N LYS A 131 -7.29 -11.05 1.53
CA LYS A 131 -7.84 -12.23 2.19
C LYS A 131 -6.74 -13.22 2.57
N GLY A 132 -7.07 -14.17 3.45
CA GLY A 132 -6.16 -15.23 3.87
C GLY A 132 -4.87 -14.68 4.49
N THR A 133 -3.73 -15.19 4.07
CA THR A 133 -2.41 -14.80 4.59
C THR A 133 -2.06 -13.34 4.34
N LYS A 134 -2.55 -12.72 3.25
CA LYS A 134 -2.36 -11.29 2.99
C LYS A 134 -3.08 -10.38 3.99
N GLY A 135 -4.15 -10.87 4.60
CA GLY A 135 -4.89 -10.17 5.64
C GLY A 135 -4.46 -10.51 7.06
N ALA A 136 -3.45 -11.37 7.24
CA ALA A 136 -2.91 -11.71 8.54
C ALA A 136 -1.92 -10.65 9.01
N VAL A 137 -2.15 -10.08 10.18
CA VAL A 137 -1.23 -9.16 10.85
C VAL A 137 -0.76 -9.84 12.13
N ILE A 138 0.53 -10.11 12.20
CA ILE A 138 1.18 -10.80 13.32
C ILE A 138 2.19 -9.84 13.93
N GLY A 139 2.18 -9.70 15.22
CA GLY A 139 3.13 -8.81 15.89
C GLY A 139 3.15 -8.96 17.40
N LYS A 140 4.14 -8.28 17.99
CA LYS A 140 4.31 -8.11 19.41
C LYS A 140 4.73 -6.66 19.66
N THR A 141 3.77 -5.79 19.94
CA THR A 141 4.05 -4.37 20.22
C THR A 141 3.05 -3.81 21.23
N ASN A 142 3.54 -2.99 22.14
CA ASN A 142 2.74 -2.21 23.09
C ASN A 142 2.54 -0.75 22.65
N THR A 143 3.04 -0.40 21.47
CA THR A 143 2.89 0.92 20.86
C THR A 143 2.07 0.83 19.59
N GLN A 144 1.60 1.97 19.13
CA GLN A 144 0.82 2.08 17.91
C GLN A 144 1.59 1.52 16.71
N TYR A 145 0.90 0.70 15.92
CA TYR A 145 1.41 0.06 14.71
C TYR A 145 0.48 0.34 13.53
N PHE A 146 1.04 0.68 12.39
CA PHE A 146 0.32 0.96 11.15
C PHE A 146 0.57 -0.14 10.13
N ARG A 147 -0.48 -0.53 9.42
CA ARG A 147 -0.39 -1.46 8.30
C ARG A 147 -1.10 -0.89 7.09
N ASP A 148 -0.34 -0.63 6.03
CA ASP A 148 -0.89 -0.14 4.77
C ASP A 148 -1.21 -1.30 3.81
N TYR A 149 -2.32 -1.15 3.12
CA TYR A 149 -2.73 -1.99 2.01
C TYR A 149 -2.96 -1.12 0.78
N ILE A 150 -2.17 -1.35 -0.26
CA ILE A 150 -2.30 -0.64 -1.53
C ILE A 150 -3.04 -1.53 -2.52
N ILE A 151 -4.19 -1.05 -2.98
CA ILE A 151 -5.07 -1.71 -3.93
C ILE A 151 -4.95 -0.96 -5.25
N LYS A 152 -4.56 -1.66 -6.31
CA LYS A 152 -4.34 -1.12 -7.65
C LYS A 152 -5.40 -1.62 -8.63
N GLY A 153 -5.48 -0.98 -9.81
CA GLY A 153 -6.34 -1.43 -10.90
C GLY A 153 -7.81 -1.08 -10.69
N LEU A 154 -8.10 0.00 -9.99
CA LEU A 154 -9.45 0.44 -9.68
C LEU A 154 -10.09 1.30 -10.78
N SER A 155 -9.29 1.82 -11.72
CA SER A 155 -9.74 2.74 -12.78
C SER A 155 -10.82 2.18 -13.70
N ASN A 156 -10.90 0.85 -13.86
CA ASN A 156 -11.86 0.19 -14.75
C ASN A 156 -13.14 -0.30 -14.06
N LEU A 157 -13.32 0.01 -12.77
CA LEU A 157 -14.49 -0.40 -12.00
C LEU A 157 -15.69 0.53 -12.25
N SER A 158 -16.90 0.05 -11.98
CA SER A 158 -18.14 0.83 -12.02
C SER A 158 -18.29 1.67 -10.74
N TYR A 159 -18.13 2.97 -10.87
CA TYR A 159 -18.22 3.93 -9.75
C TYR A 159 -19.69 4.37 -9.48
N PRO A 160 -20.02 4.78 -8.23
CA PRO A 160 -19.16 4.78 -7.05
C PRO A 160 -18.77 3.36 -6.58
N ILE A 161 -17.55 3.20 -6.09
CA ILE A 161 -17.13 1.96 -5.44
C ILE A 161 -17.19 2.10 -3.92
N THR A 162 -17.33 0.97 -3.23
CA THR A 162 -17.30 0.93 -1.76
C THR A 162 -16.16 0.04 -1.29
N ALA A 163 -15.25 0.62 -0.54
CA ALA A 163 -14.21 -0.13 0.17
C ALA A 163 -14.73 -0.55 1.54
N THR A 164 -14.57 -1.83 1.91
CA THR A 164 -15.01 -2.38 3.19
C THR A 164 -13.86 -3.14 3.85
N VAL A 165 -13.54 -2.75 5.09
CA VAL A 165 -12.62 -3.47 5.95
C VAL A 165 -13.41 -4.37 6.90
N ILE A 166 -13.06 -5.63 6.96
CA ILE A 166 -13.76 -6.68 7.69
C ILE A 166 -12.76 -7.36 8.64
N ARG A 167 -13.09 -7.43 9.92
CA ARG A 167 -12.36 -8.25 10.88
C ARG A 167 -12.80 -9.72 10.75
N VAL A 168 -11.84 -10.61 10.50
CA VAL A 168 -12.08 -12.06 10.37
C VAL A 168 -11.90 -12.77 11.71
N THR A 169 -10.86 -12.38 12.47
CA THR A 169 -10.63 -12.88 13.82
C THR A 169 -11.78 -12.49 14.74
N ASN A 170 -12.21 -13.41 15.59
CA ASN A 170 -13.25 -13.14 16.61
C ASN A 170 -12.85 -11.97 17.51
N ASP A 171 -13.83 -11.18 17.90
CA ASP A 171 -13.64 -10.21 18.96
C ASP A 171 -13.42 -10.95 20.30
N SER A 172 -12.62 -10.34 21.17
CA SER A 172 -12.32 -10.90 22.47
C SER A 172 -12.74 -9.92 23.58
N THR A 173 -13.27 -10.46 24.66
CA THR A 173 -13.52 -9.74 25.92
C THR A 173 -12.34 -9.83 26.88
N ASP A 174 -11.29 -10.61 26.54
CA ASP A 174 -10.06 -10.69 27.33
C ASP A 174 -9.29 -9.38 27.23
N THR A 175 -9.20 -8.66 28.32
CA THR A 175 -8.48 -7.39 28.43
C THR A 175 -6.97 -7.53 28.29
N ASN A 176 -6.44 -8.74 28.49
CA ASN A 176 -5.02 -9.05 28.30
C ASN A 176 -4.66 -9.26 26.82
N LEU A 177 -5.66 -9.51 25.96
CA LEU A 177 -5.47 -9.64 24.52
C LEU A 177 -5.72 -8.29 23.83
N GLN A 178 -4.64 -7.67 23.40
CA GLN A 178 -4.65 -6.38 22.71
C GLN A 178 -4.47 -6.61 21.20
N ASN A 179 -5.57 -6.69 20.47
CA ASN A 179 -5.58 -6.93 19.04
C ASN A 179 -6.71 -6.18 18.32
N LYS A 180 -7.20 -5.11 18.92
CA LYS A 180 -8.17 -4.21 18.30
C LYS A 180 -7.49 -3.39 17.20
N PHE A 181 -8.26 -3.00 16.21
CA PHE A 181 -7.78 -2.10 15.15
C PHE A 181 -8.89 -1.20 14.65
N SER A 182 -8.51 -0.10 14.06
CA SER A 182 -9.38 0.86 13.37
C SER A 182 -8.90 1.11 11.94
N TRP A 183 -9.82 1.62 11.15
CA TRP A 183 -9.58 2.15 9.81
C TRP A 183 -10.09 3.55 9.72
#